data_ff28f98983fe99b7687045b8c5a53d6f
#
_entry.id   ff28f98983fe99b7687045b8c5a53d6f
#
_cell.length_a   1.000
_cell.length_b   1.000
_cell.length_c   1.000
_cell.angle_alpha   90.00
_cell.angle_beta   90.00
_cell.angle_gamma   90.00
#
_symmetry.space_group_name_H-M   'P 1'
#
loop_
_entity.id
_entity.type
_entity.pdbx_description
1 polymer ?
#
loop_
_entity_poly.entity_id
_entity_poly.type
_entity_poly.pdbx_seq_one_letter_code
_entity_poly.pdbx_strand_id
1 'polypeptide(L)'
;MISPEVEQLWRDCTADLLSSEEYGEVVCRYGASQGYEPFIEAIRDDFNQRYGLKLTSRNILITPGSQNLYFLAANALGGYNTDGKLKDIVLPLSPDYTGYGGVTLYPEAIKAYRPFIELGDDPHSFKYRPDFDQLEINDNTGFVLFSRPCNPTGNVLTGDEVQGIVGLAAPHNVPVFVDSAYAPPFPALNFTEMTPVFGPNVVHCISLSKAGLPGERVGIAIGDEKIIQILEAFQTNLCIHSSRYGQAIAARAIRSGALANIAETVIRPHYQSKFAVLEETLTRHMPQEVPWRLHRGEGAIFAWLWFDNLPMTDWEFYNQLKTYGVIIVPGSPFFPGLDGEDWPHKRQCFRISLTATEEQIVTALKHLATLTDKVYSAQPAMAAV
;
A
#
# COMPACT_ATOMS: atom_id res chain seq x y z
N MET A 1 -3.25 -15.56 -2.73
CA MET A 1 -3.22 -16.96 -2.21
C MET A 1 -2.02 -17.09 -1.30
N ILE A 2 -2.17 -17.71 -0.16
CA ILE A 2 -1.06 -17.98 0.77
C ILE A 2 -0.35 -19.24 0.27
N SER A 3 0.99 -19.23 0.19
CA SER A 3 1.74 -20.46 -0.13
C SER A 3 1.68 -21.46 1.03
N PRO A 4 1.86 -22.78 0.76
CA PRO A 4 1.91 -23.79 1.82
C PRO A 4 2.94 -23.47 2.90
N GLU A 5 4.08 -22.89 2.54
CA GLU A 5 5.16 -22.54 3.46
C GLU A 5 4.73 -21.42 4.42
N VAL A 6 4.02 -20.41 3.91
CA VAL A 6 3.47 -19.31 4.72
C VAL A 6 2.40 -19.84 5.67
N GLU A 7 1.51 -20.72 5.20
CA GLU A 7 0.51 -21.35 6.05
C GLU A 7 1.17 -22.20 7.14
N GLN A 8 2.21 -22.97 6.81
CA GLN A 8 2.94 -23.79 7.76
C GLN A 8 3.61 -22.95 8.85
N LEU A 9 4.27 -21.84 8.48
CA LEU A 9 4.84 -20.91 9.45
C LEU A 9 3.83 -20.49 10.50
N TRP A 10 2.63 -20.09 10.07
CA TRP A 10 1.60 -19.62 11.00
C TRP A 10 1.00 -20.77 11.83
N ARG A 11 0.89 -21.97 11.28
CA ARG A 11 0.49 -23.18 12.03
C ARG A 11 1.50 -23.50 13.14
N ASP A 12 2.79 -23.44 12.84
CA ASP A 12 3.85 -23.75 13.80
C ASP A 12 3.89 -22.71 14.92
N CYS A 13 3.82 -21.42 14.62
CA CYS A 13 3.73 -20.34 15.60
C CYS A 13 2.47 -20.45 16.48
N THR A 14 1.35 -20.89 15.90
CA THR A 14 0.10 -21.15 16.62
C THR A 14 0.23 -22.32 17.57
N ALA A 15 0.81 -23.43 17.12
CA ALA A 15 1.01 -24.63 17.93
C ALA A 15 1.95 -24.36 19.13
N ASP A 16 3.00 -23.58 18.89
CA ASP A 16 3.91 -23.14 19.96
C ASP A 16 3.19 -22.26 20.99
N LEU A 17 2.38 -21.29 20.56
CA LEU A 17 1.58 -20.49 21.49
C LEU A 17 0.62 -21.35 22.32
N LEU A 18 -0.10 -22.27 21.68
CA LEU A 18 -1.07 -23.16 22.36
C LEU A 18 -0.42 -24.03 23.43
N SER A 19 0.82 -24.44 23.22
CA SER A 19 1.58 -25.28 24.17
C SER A 19 2.30 -24.47 25.24
N SER A 20 2.35 -23.13 25.11
CA SER A 20 3.08 -22.26 26.03
C SER A 20 2.24 -21.84 27.24
N GLU A 21 2.91 -21.48 28.34
CA GLU A 21 2.27 -20.88 29.52
C GLU A 21 1.66 -19.50 29.24
N GLU A 22 2.10 -18.82 28.17
CA GLU A 22 1.60 -17.51 27.75
C GLU A 22 0.16 -17.53 27.23
N TYR A 23 -0.36 -18.67 26.77
CA TYR A 23 -1.66 -18.77 26.10
C TYR A 23 -2.79 -18.14 26.92
N GLY A 24 -2.86 -18.48 28.22
CA GLY A 24 -3.88 -17.94 29.11
C GLY A 24 -3.77 -16.44 29.32
N GLU A 25 -2.54 -15.90 29.36
CA GLU A 25 -2.27 -14.47 29.45
C GLU A 25 -2.70 -13.74 28.16
N VAL A 26 -2.40 -14.31 27.01
CA VAL A 26 -2.71 -13.72 25.70
C VAL A 26 -4.22 -13.68 25.44
N VAL A 27 -4.94 -14.75 25.75
CA VAL A 27 -6.34 -14.93 25.31
C VAL A 27 -7.35 -14.53 26.37
N CYS A 28 -7.06 -14.73 27.67
CA CYS A 28 -8.04 -14.59 28.73
C CYS A 28 -7.92 -13.31 29.55
N ARG A 29 -6.98 -12.41 29.22
CA ARG A 29 -6.76 -11.16 29.96
C ARG A 29 -6.74 -9.94 29.05
N TYR A 30 -7.13 -8.79 29.61
CA TYR A 30 -6.89 -7.49 28.95
C TYR A 30 -5.40 -7.19 28.86
N GLY A 31 -5.00 -6.50 27.79
CA GLY A 31 -3.63 -6.05 27.55
C GLY A 31 -3.48 -4.52 27.62
N ALA A 32 -2.27 -4.04 27.41
CA ALA A 32 -1.99 -2.64 27.24
C ALA A 32 -2.60 -2.12 25.93
N SER A 33 -3.01 -0.84 25.92
CA SER A 33 -3.55 -0.16 24.74
C SER A 33 -2.55 -0.09 23.59
N GLN A 34 -1.28 0.05 23.92
CA GLN A 34 -0.17 0.13 22.97
C GLN A 34 0.03 -1.18 22.19
N GLY A 35 -0.27 -2.33 22.79
CA GLY A 35 -0.12 -3.66 22.19
C GLY A 35 0.46 -4.69 23.14
N TYR A 36 0.76 -5.88 22.62
CA TYR A 36 1.37 -6.97 23.35
C TYR A 36 2.89 -6.75 23.48
N GLU A 37 3.37 -6.55 24.70
CA GLU A 37 4.76 -6.13 24.98
C GLU A 37 5.81 -7.05 24.29
N PRO A 38 5.71 -8.42 24.37
CA PRO A 38 6.68 -9.28 23.71
C PRO A 38 6.69 -9.11 22.17
N PHE A 39 5.60 -8.68 21.55
CA PHE A 39 5.55 -8.39 20.12
C PHE A 39 6.19 -7.05 19.81
N ILE A 40 5.91 -6.01 20.61
CA ILE A 40 6.54 -4.69 20.49
C ILE A 40 8.06 -4.82 20.61
N GLU A 41 8.55 -5.61 21.59
CA GLU A 41 9.99 -5.88 21.76
C GLU A 41 10.59 -6.61 20.54
N ALA A 42 9.91 -7.61 20.01
CA ALA A 42 10.37 -8.34 18.82
C ALA A 42 10.54 -7.39 17.62
N ILE A 43 9.58 -6.48 17.40
CA ILE A 43 9.66 -5.45 16.34
C ILE A 43 10.80 -4.48 16.62
N ARG A 44 10.88 -3.93 17.84
CA ARG A 44 11.93 -3.00 18.25
C ARG A 44 13.33 -3.58 17.97
N ASP A 45 13.54 -4.80 18.41
CA ASP A 45 14.85 -5.45 18.34
C ASP A 45 15.22 -5.79 16.88
N ASP A 46 14.28 -6.31 16.08
CA ASP A 46 14.49 -6.59 14.65
C ASP A 46 14.81 -5.31 13.88
N PHE A 47 14.04 -4.23 14.09
CA PHE A 47 14.27 -2.96 13.38
C PHE A 47 15.56 -2.26 13.83
N ASN A 48 15.88 -2.26 15.12
CA ASN A 48 17.14 -1.73 15.63
C ASN A 48 18.34 -2.48 15.04
N GLN A 49 18.26 -3.79 14.97
CA GLN A 49 19.33 -4.62 14.41
C GLN A 49 19.48 -4.40 12.90
N ARG A 50 18.38 -4.39 12.13
CA ARG A 50 18.42 -4.29 10.66
C ARG A 50 18.85 -2.92 10.17
N TYR A 51 18.36 -1.88 10.81
CA TYR A 51 18.47 -0.51 10.30
C TYR A 51 19.36 0.40 11.16
N GLY A 52 19.98 -0.15 12.21
CA GLY A 52 20.85 0.62 13.10
C GLY A 52 20.12 1.71 13.91
N LEU A 53 18.82 1.50 14.18
CA LEU A 53 17.97 2.45 14.88
C LEU A 53 18.18 2.35 16.40
N LYS A 54 17.59 3.31 17.13
CA LYS A 54 17.56 3.34 18.61
C LYS A 54 16.11 3.46 19.11
N LEU A 55 15.23 2.65 18.54
CA LEU A 55 13.83 2.61 18.96
C LEU A 55 13.72 2.10 20.39
N THR A 56 12.78 2.66 21.11
CA THR A 56 12.25 2.15 22.38
C THR A 56 10.86 1.55 22.13
N SER A 57 10.29 0.89 23.12
CA SER A 57 8.90 0.42 23.02
C SER A 57 7.91 1.56 22.78
N ARG A 58 8.20 2.78 23.24
CA ARG A 58 7.36 3.97 23.07
C ARG A 58 7.22 4.46 21.61
N ASN A 59 8.12 4.02 20.73
CA ASN A 59 8.08 4.34 19.31
C ASN A 59 7.13 3.44 18.50
N ILE A 60 6.45 2.48 19.14
CA ILE A 60 5.69 1.44 18.46
C ILE A 60 4.26 1.38 19.01
N LEU A 61 3.27 1.35 18.12
CA LEU A 61 1.86 1.11 18.44
C LEU A 61 1.32 -0.02 17.57
N ILE A 62 0.56 -0.93 18.18
CA ILE A 62 -0.12 -2.01 17.46
C ILE A 62 -1.60 -1.69 17.32
N THR A 63 -2.09 -1.71 16.08
CA THR A 63 -3.48 -1.36 15.73
C THR A 63 -4.24 -2.57 15.15
N PRO A 64 -5.59 -2.54 15.14
CA PRO A 64 -6.41 -3.56 14.47
C PRO A 64 -6.29 -3.50 12.93
N GLY A 65 -5.07 -3.66 12.40
CA GLY A 65 -4.70 -3.48 11.01
C GLY A 65 -4.36 -2.03 10.66
N SER A 66 -3.59 -1.84 9.57
CA SER A 66 -3.14 -0.50 9.12
C SER A 66 -4.28 0.42 8.71
N GLN A 67 -5.41 -0.09 8.23
CA GLN A 67 -6.59 0.73 7.93
C GLN A 67 -7.09 1.49 9.16
N ASN A 68 -7.09 0.86 10.33
CA ASN A 68 -7.43 1.52 11.59
C ASN A 68 -6.42 2.62 11.92
N LEU A 69 -5.13 2.36 11.70
CA LEU A 69 -4.08 3.37 11.91
C LEU A 69 -4.31 4.63 11.06
N TYR A 70 -4.67 4.46 9.78
CA TYR A 70 -4.98 5.61 8.90
C TYR A 70 -6.22 6.37 9.39
N PHE A 71 -7.24 5.66 9.87
CA PHE A 71 -8.42 6.29 10.48
C PHE A 71 -8.04 7.10 11.73
N LEU A 72 -7.19 6.55 12.61
CA LEU A 72 -6.70 7.28 13.79
C LEU A 72 -5.92 8.53 13.39
N ALA A 73 -4.96 8.39 12.46
CA ALA A 73 -4.13 9.52 12.00
C ALA A 73 -5.00 10.61 11.34
N ALA A 74 -5.92 10.23 10.46
CA ALA A 74 -6.76 11.15 9.72
C ALA A 74 -7.67 11.99 10.63
N ASN A 75 -8.16 11.41 11.73
CA ASN A 75 -9.08 12.10 12.64
C ASN A 75 -8.38 12.70 13.88
N ALA A 76 -7.10 12.35 14.13
CA ALA A 76 -6.31 12.96 15.19
C ALA A 76 -5.47 14.15 14.71
N LEU A 77 -5.00 14.10 13.45
CA LEU A 77 -4.04 15.07 12.91
C LEU A 77 -4.63 15.89 11.74
N GLY A 78 -5.61 15.34 11.01
CA GLY A 78 -6.32 16.00 9.92
C GLY A 78 -7.70 16.48 10.35
N GLY A 79 -8.43 17.15 9.42
CA GLY A 79 -9.77 17.69 9.69
C GLY A 79 -9.77 18.97 10.51
N TYR A 80 -10.91 19.34 11.08
CA TYR A 80 -11.02 20.59 11.85
C TYR A 80 -10.34 20.50 13.20
N ASN A 81 -9.42 21.45 13.45
CA ASN A 81 -8.79 21.62 14.76
C ASN A 81 -9.70 22.39 15.73
N THR A 82 -9.24 22.58 16.97
CA THR A 82 -9.99 23.31 18.03
C THR A 82 -10.26 24.77 17.68
N ASP A 83 -9.48 25.38 16.79
CA ASP A 83 -9.67 26.76 16.32
C ASP A 83 -10.61 26.84 15.12
N GLY A 84 -11.22 25.72 14.71
CA GLY A 84 -12.10 25.63 13.56
C GLY A 84 -11.40 25.71 12.20
N LYS A 85 -10.07 25.57 12.16
CA LYS A 85 -9.30 25.52 10.91
C LYS A 85 -9.20 24.09 10.41
N LEU A 86 -9.41 23.90 9.12
CA LEU A 86 -9.24 22.62 8.45
C LEU A 86 -7.73 22.32 8.28
N LYS A 87 -7.29 21.16 8.74
CA LYS A 87 -5.96 20.62 8.53
C LYS A 87 -6.00 19.59 7.41
N ASP A 88 -5.18 19.82 6.38
CA ASP A 88 -5.14 19.00 5.18
C ASP A 88 -4.48 17.63 5.43
N ILE A 89 -5.03 16.60 4.80
CA ILE A 89 -4.41 15.29 4.63
C ILE A 89 -3.81 15.26 3.24
N VAL A 90 -2.49 15.40 3.15
CA VAL A 90 -1.81 15.53 1.87
C VAL A 90 -1.41 14.16 1.31
N LEU A 91 -1.89 13.86 0.11
CA LEU A 91 -1.44 12.72 -0.70
C LEU A 91 -0.50 13.28 -1.78
N PRO A 92 0.83 13.06 -1.65
CA PRO A 92 1.83 13.73 -2.51
C PRO A 92 1.78 13.29 -3.97
N LEU A 93 1.15 12.17 -4.23
CA LEU A 93 0.78 11.71 -5.57
C LEU A 93 -0.46 10.81 -5.48
N SER A 94 -1.32 10.90 -6.51
CA SER A 94 -2.48 10.05 -6.71
C SER A 94 -2.46 9.58 -8.18
N PRO A 95 -2.45 8.27 -8.50
CA PRO A 95 -3.18 7.23 -7.77
C PRO A 95 -2.45 6.65 -6.55
N ASP A 96 -3.23 6.34 -5.51
CA ASP A 96 -2.82 5.62 -4.32
C ASP A 96 -3.99 4.77 -3.77
N TYR A 97 -3.85 4.23 -2.57
CA TYR A 97 -4.79 3.30 -1.99
C TYR A 97 -6.19 3.93 -1.84
N THR A 98 -7.16 3.32 -2.51
CA THR A 98 -8.56 3.80 -2.51
C THR A 98 -9.16 3.94 -1.10
N GLY A 99 -8.66 3.17 -0.12
CA GLY A 99 -9.10 3.24 1.27
C GLY A 99 -8.80 4.56 1.96
N TYR A 100 -7.88 5.38 1.44
CA TYR A 100 -7.58 6.68 2.05
C TYR A 100 -8.75 7.67 1.92
N GLY A 101 -9.55 7.57 0.87
CA GLY A 101 -10.75 8.41 0.69
C GLY A 101 -11.81 8.25 1.79
N GLY A 102 -11.80 7.12 2.50
CA GLY A 102 -12.80 6.79 3.53
C GLY A 102 -12.29 6.80 4.97
N VAL A 103 -11.07 7.25 5.25
CA VAL A 103 -10.50 7.21 6.61
C VAL A 103 -10.77 8.45 7.45
N THR A 104 -11.22 9.55 6.84
CA THR A 104 -11.51 10.80 7.54
C THR A 104 -13.00 11.04 7.67
N LEU A 105 -13.40 11.69 8.77
CA LEU A 105 -14.76 12.24 8.94
C LEU A 105 -14.98 13.52 8.12
N TYR A 106 -13.91 14.09 7.56
CA TYR A 106 -13.90 15.34 6.79
C TYR A 106 -13.27 15.09 5.41
N PRO A 107 -14.04 14.56 4.43
CA PRO A 107 -13.52 14.25 3.09
C PRO A 107 -12.83 15.43 2.40
N GLU A 108 -13.30 16.66 2.67
CA GLU A 108 -12.73 17.91 2.18
C GLU A 108 -11.31 18.21 2.70
N ALA A 109 -10.86 17.49 3.73
CA ALA A 109 -9.48 17.61 4.21
C ALA A 109 -8.47 16.90 3.31
N ILE A 110 -8.91 16.00 2.43
CA ILE A 110 -7.99 15.28 1.55
C ILE A 110 -7.56 16.18 0.41
N LYS A 111 -6.26 16.48 0.35
CA LYS A 111 -5.61 17.24 -0.71
C LYS A 111 -4.62 16.34 -1.44
N ALA A 112 -4.90 16.03 -2.69
CA ALA A 112 -4.06 15.16 -3.50
C ALA A 112 -3.42 15.91 -4.67
N TYR A 113 -2.28 15.40 -5.13
CA TYR A 113 -1.53 15.96 -6.24
C TYR A 113 -1.43 14.97 -7.38
N ARG A 114 -1.52 15.46 -8.64
CA ARG A 114 -1.23 14.64 -9.81
C ARG A 114 0.26 14.30 -9.83
N PRO A 115 0.62 13.05 -10.21
CA PRO A 115 2.01 12.73 -10.41
C PRO A 115 2.53 13.30 -11.72
N PHE A 116 3.83 13.50 -11.81
CA PHE A 116 4.52 13.54 -13.08
C PHE A 116 4.54 12.11 -13.67
N ILE A 117 4.14 11.97 -14.94
CA ILE A 117 4.17 10.68 -15.64
C ILE A 117 5.47 10.60 -16.44
N GLU A 118 6.43 9.83 -15.96
CA GLU A 118 7.67 9.52 -16.67
C GLU A 118 7.42 8.36 -17.63
N LEU A 119 7.53 8.62 -18.93
CA LEU A 119 7.49 7.56 -19.94
C LEU A 119 8.86 6.85 -19.99
N GLY A 120 8.86 5.52 -20.10
CA GLY A 120 10.08 4.73 -20.23
C GLY A 120 10.67 4.77 -21.64
N ASP A 121 11.89 4.24 -21.78
CA ASP A 121 12.50 4.00 -23.09
C ASP A 121 11.73 2.96 -23.90
N ASP A 122 11.14 1.98 -23.22
CA ASP A 122 10.14 1.09 -23.79
C ASP A 122 8.81 1.84 -23.91
N PRO A 123 8.18 1.88 -25.13
CA PRO A 123 6.93 2.58 -25.38
C PRO A 123 5.76 2.08 -24.53
N HIS A 124 5.87 0.86 -24.00
CA HIS A 124 4.85 0.26 -23.13
C HIS A 124 5.12 0.42 -21.64
N SER A 125 6.16 1.15 -21.25
CA SER A 125 6.54 1.37 -19.84
C SER A 125 6.32 2.81 -19.41
N PHE A 126 5.92 3.01 -18.14
CA PHE A 126 5.86 4.32 -17.50
C PHE A 126 6.01 4.20 -15.97
N LYS A 127 6.25 5.35 -15.33
CA LYS A 127 6.34 5.46 -13.87
C LYS A 127 5.71 6.75 -13.39
N TYR A 128 5.06 6.72 -12.23
CA TYR A 128 4.62 7.92 -11.52
C TYR A 128 5.72 8.44 -10.60
N ARG A 129 5.91 9.76 -10.61
CA ARG A 129 6.80 10.46 -9.70
C ARG A 129 6.08 11.61 -9.02
N PRO A 130 6.43 11.97 -7.78
CA PRO A 130 5.93 13.19 -7.17
C PRO A 130 6.27 14.41 -8.04
N ASP A 131 5.30 15.29 -8.27
CA ASP A 131 5.53 16.58 -8.89
C ASP A 131 5.88 17.59 -7.80
N PHE A 132 7.16 17.76 -7.54
CA PHE A 132 7.66 18.65 -6.49
C PHE A 132 7.41 20.15 -6.80
N ASP A 133 7.17 20.51 -8.06
CA ASP A 133 6.83 21.89 -8.44
C ASP A 133 5.39 22.26 -8.05
N GLN A 134 4.52 21.25 -7.92
CA GLN A 134 3.13 21.43 -7.52
C GLN A 134 2.85 21.03 -6.07
N LEU A 135 3.69 20.20 -5.47
CA LEU A 135 3.47 19.65 -4.13
C LEU A 135 3.65 20.73 -3.06
N GLU A 136 2.57 21.07 -2.38
CA GLU A 136 2.56 22.01 -1.26
C GLU A 136 2.36 21.29 0.08
N ILE A 137 3.31 21.47 0.99
CA ILE A 137 3.20 21.07 2.41
C ILE A 137 3.49 22.33 3.23
N ASN A 138 2.56 22.72 4.07
CA ASN A 138 2.63 24.00 4.81
C ASN A 138 2.00 23.87 6.20
N ASP A 139 1.92 24.98 6.94
CA ASP A 139 1.38 25.00 8.31
C ASP A 139 -0.10 24.55 8.41
N ASN A 140 -0.81 24.50 7.29
CA ASN A 140 -2.17 24.00 7.25
C ASN A 140 -2.25 22.47 7.05
N THR A 141 -1.14 21.82 6.74
CA THR A 141 -1.06 20.38 6.58
C THR A 141 -1.08 19.70 7.95
N GLY A 142 -1.99 18.75 8.13
CA GLY A 142 -2.07 17.91 9.32
C GLY A 142 -1.05 16.77 9.28
N PHE A 143 -1.02 16.04 8.16
CA PHE A 143 -0.01 15.02 7.87
C PHE A 143 0.03 14.69 6.38
N VAL A 144 1.10 14.02 5.96
CA VAL A 144 1.28 13.47 4.61
C VAL A 144 1.11 11.96 4.66
N LEU A 145 0.47 11.36 3.65
CA LEU A 145 0.24 9.92 3.56
C LEU A 145 0.48 9.42 2.13
N PHE A 146 1.26 8.36 1.99
CA PHE A 146 1.44 7.65 0.71
C PHE A 146 1.89 6.21 0.93
N SER A 147 1.60 5.32 -0.03
CA SER A 147 2.03 3.91 0.01
C SER A 147 3.34 3.65 -0.75
N ARG A 148 4.20 2.79 -0.17
CA ARG A 148 5.51 2.43 -0.74
C ARG A 148 5.92 1.00 -0.34
N PRO A 149 5.86 0.00 -1.21
CA PRO A 149 5.30 -0.03 -2.57
C PRO A 149 3.81 0.32 -2.61
N CYS A 150 3.40 0.96 -3.72
CA CYS A 150 2.05 1.52 -3.84
C CYS A 150 1.01 0.46 -4.24
N ASN A 151 -0.14 0.53 -3.63
CA ASN A 151 -1.39 -0.03 -4.13
C ASN A 151 -2.22 1.13 -4.72
N PRO A 152 -2.44 1.24 -6.04
CA PRO A 152 -2.61 0.12 -6.98
C PRO A 152 -1.42 -0.16 -7.91
N THR A 153 -0.43 0.72 -7.97
CA THR A 153 0.46 0.84 -9.12
C THR A 153 1.70 -0.06 -9.05
N GLY A 154 2.04 -0.55 -7.85
CA GLY A 154 3.33 -1.21 -7.61
C GLY A 154 4.52 -0.24 -7.55
N ASN A 155 4.27 1.08 -7.61
CA ASN A 155 5.31 2.11 -7.61
C ASN A 155 6.13 2.05 -6.31
N VAL A 156 7.44 2.13 -6.45
CA VAL A 156 8.38 2.32 -5.35
C VAL A 156 9.04 3.68 -5.51
N LEU A 157 8.61 4.66 -4.72
CA LEU A 157 9.31 5.94 -4.65
C LEU A 157 10.76 5.71 -4.26
N THR A 158 11.69 6.40 -4.91
CA THR A 158 13.11 6.34 -4.56
C THR A 158 13.37 6.89 -3.16
N GLY A 159 14.53 6.60 -2.59
CA GLY A 159 14.94 7.18 -1.32
C GLY A 159 14.95 8.72 -1.38
N ASP A 160 15.45 9.29 -2.48
CA ASP A 160 15.54 10.74 -2.68
C ASP A 160 14.14 11.39 -2.81
N GLU A 161 13.20 10.74 -3.50
CA GLU A 161 11.81 11.23 -3.57
C GLU A 161 11.14 11.25 -2.20
N VAL A 162 11.33 10.21 -1.40
CA VAL A 162 10.82 10.18 -0.02
C VAL A 162 11.50 11.23 0.83
N GLN A 163 12.83 11.40 0.73
CA GLN A 163 13.56 12.45 1.45
C GLN A 163 13.11 13.86 1.02
N GLY A 164 12.79 14.05 -0.25
CA GLY A 164 12.22 15.31 -0.76
C GLY A 164 10.89 15.64 -0.07
N ILE A 165 9.96 14.67 0.01
CA ILE A 165 8.67 14.84 0.71
C ILE A 165 8.90 15.12 2.20
N VAL A 166 9.77 14.35 2.87
CA VAL A 166 10.13 14.55 4.29
C VAL A 166 10.75 15.92 4.52
N GLY A 167 11.61 16.37 3.60
CA GLY A 167 12.25 17.68 3.64
C GLY A 167 11.26 18.84 3.53
N LEU A 168 10.22 18.72 2.70
CA LEU A 168 9.14 19.71 2.61
C LEU A 168 8.28 19.73 3.89
N ALA A 169 8.07 18.59 4.54
CA ALA A 169 7.24 18.47 5.73
C ALA A 169 7.95 18.94 7.02
N ALA A 170 9.25 18.76 7.11
CA ALA A 170 10.03 18.99 8.34
C ALA A 170 9.97 20.44 8.88
N PRO A 171 10.07 21.51 8.06
CA PRO A 171 9.98 22.90 8.55
C PRO A 171 8.64 23.23 9.22
N HIS A 172 7.59 22.52 8.87
CA HIS A 172 6.23 22.69 9.37
C HIS A 172 5.88 21.72 10.51
N ASN A 173 6.83 20.86 10.94
CA ASN A 173 6.60 19.78 11.90
C ASN A 173 5.46 18.83 11.47
N VAL A 174 5.26 18.64 10.18
CA VAL A 174 4.22 17.79 9.61
C VAL A 174 4.68 16.33 9.60
N PRO A 175 3.93 15.40 10.20
CA PRO A 175 4.23 13.98 10.12
C PRO A 175 4.04 13.41 8.72
N VAL A 176 4.95 12.52 8.32
CA VAL A 176 4.90 11.80 7.04
C VAL A 176 4.64 10.31 7.31
N PHE A 177 3.44 9.86 6.99
CA PHE A 177 3.01 8.48 7.14
C PHE A 177 3.32 7.71 5.86
N VAL A 178 4.22 6.73 5.96
CA VAL A 178 4.57 5.83 4.86
C VAL A 178 3.83 4.52 5.05
N ASP A 179 2.83 4.26 4.21
CA ASP A 179 2.16 2.96 4.18
C ASP A 179 3.12 1.92 3.62
N SER A 180 3.65 1.12 4.51
CA SER A 180 4.65 0.08 4.29
C SER A 180 4.03 -1.33 4.25
N ALA A 181 2.73 -1.46 3.87
CA ALA A 181 2.03 -2.74 3.88
C ALA A 181 2.67 -3.79 2.93
N TYR A 182 3.49 -3.37 1.98
CA TYR A 182 4.22 -4.23 1.03
C TYR A 182 5.74 -4.13 1.20
N ALA A 183 6.22 -3.31 2.12
CA ALA A 183 7.64 -2.98 2.28
C ALA A 183 8.44 -4.10 3.01
N PRO A 184 9.79 -4.07 2.93
CA PRO A 184 10.64 -4.85 3.81
C PRO A 184 10.51 -4.37 5.27
N PRO A 185 10.77 -5.22 6.28
CA PRO A 185 11.36 -6.55 6.15
C PRO A 185 10.32 -7.64 5.84
N PHE A 186 9.05 -7.35 6.02
CA PHE A 186 7.95 -8.27 5.73
C PHE A 186 6.69 -7.46 5.34
N PRO A 187 5.98 -7.82 4.23
CA PRO A 187 6.15 -9.02 3.40
C PRO A 187 7.27 -8.92 2.35
N ALA A 188 8.05 -7.83 2.32
CA ALA A 188 9.17 -7.59 1.42
C ALA A 188 8.82 -7.71 -0.09
N LEU A 189 7.65 -7.22 -0.46
CA LEU A 189 7.11 -7.22 -1.81
C LEU A 189 7.62 -6.02 -2.62
N ASN A 190 8.91 -5.76 -2.55
CA ASN A 190 9.65 -4.86 -3.42
C ASN A 190 10.47 -5.70 -4.41
N PHE A 191 10.36 -5.42 -5.71
CA PHE A 191 11.07 -6.11 -6.79
C PHE A 191 12.32 -5.31 -7.23
N THR A 192 12.43 -4.08 -6.77
CA THR A 192 13.58 -3.21 -6.91
C THR A 192 14.24 -2.99 -5.55
N GLU A 193 15.46 -2.48 -5.54
CA GLU A 193 16.12 -2.09 -4.30
C GLU A 193 15.30 -1.02 -3.57
N MET A 194 15.06 -1.25 -2.30
CA MET A 194 14.27 -0.37 -1.46
C MET A 194 14.74 -0.42 0.00
N THR A 195 15.20 0.71 0.49
CA THR A 195 15.48 0.89 1.92
C THR A 195 14.42 1.79 2.54
N PRO A 196 13.84 1.43 3.70
CA PRO A 196 12.96 2.32 4.44
C PRO A 196 13.68 3.61 4.84
N VAL A 197 13.00 4.76 4.70
CA VAL A 197 13.53 6.07 5.10
C VAL A 197 13.00 6.40 6.50
N PHE A 198 13.90 6.56 7.45
CA PHE A 198 13.57 6.93 8.81
C PHE A 198 13.89 8.40 9.07
N GLY A 199 13.13 9.03 9.96
CA GLY A 199 13.34 10.43 10.35
C GLY A 199 12.44 10.82 11.51
N PRO A 200 12.69 11.96 12.18
CA PRO A 200 11.95 12.38 13.36
C PRO A 200 10.45 12.65 13.08
N ASN A 201 10.10 12.97 11.86
CA ASN A 201 8.71 13.18 11.43
C ASN A 201 8.15 12.04 10.54
N VAL A 202 8.85 10.91 10.42
CA VAL A 202 8.40 9.76 9.62
C VAL A 202 7.72 8.73 10.51
N VAL A 203 6.55 8.25 10.06
CA VAL A 203 5.80 7.15 10.69
C VAL A 203 5.64 6.03 9.68
N HIS A 204 6.23 4.87 9.94
CA HIS A 204 6.02 3.66 9.14
C HIS A 204 4.75 2.95 9.58
N CYS A 205 3.91 2.62 8.62
CA CYS A 205 2.63 1.92 8.80
C CYS A 205 2.72 0.53 8.17
N ILE A 206 3.01 -0.49 8.99
CA ILE A 206 3.24 -1.86 8.53
C ILE A 206 1.97 -2.69 8.74
N SER A 207 1.74 -3.67 7.88
CA SER A 207 0.61 -4.59 7.98
C SER A 207 1.05 -6.04 7.84
N LEU A 208 0.60 -6.91 8.73
CA LEU A 208 0.83 -8.36 8.59
C LEU A 208 -0.18 -9.04 7.64
N SER A 209 -1.15 -8.30 7.11
CA SER A 209 -2.14 -8.85 6.18
C SER A 209 -1.51 -9.47 4.93
N LYS A 210 -0.41 -8.87 4.41
CA LYS A 210 0.27 -9.36 3.21
C LYS A 210 1.41 -10.35 3.53
N ALA A 211 1.73 -10.47 4.80
CA ALA A 211 2.63 -11.49 5.32
C ALA A 211 1.89 -12.81 5.71
N GLY A 212 0.62 -12.94 5.34
CA GLY A 212 -0.17 -14.16 5.53
C GLY A 212 -1.10 -14.15 6.72
N LEU A 213 -1.29 -13.04 7.43
CA LEU A 213 -2.21 -12.89 8.56
C LEU A 213 -3.34 -11.85 8.32
N PRO A 214 -4.08 -11.89 7.21
CA PRO A 214 -5.12 -10.90 6.96
C PRO A 214 -6.27 -10.97 7.97
N GLY A 215 -6.60 -12.15 8.48
CA GLY A 215 -7.68 -12.38 9.43
C GLY A 215 -7.40 -11.84 10.83
N GLU A 216 -6.14 -11.78 11.25
CA GLU A 216 -5.74 -11.38 12.60
C GLU A 216 -5.75 -9.85 12.81
N ARG A 217 -5.86 -9.08 11.73
CA ARG A 217 -5.96 -7.62 11.79
C ARG A 217 -4.82 -6.99 12.60
N VAL A 218 -3.58 -7.26 12.25
CA VAL A 218 -2.40 -6.66 12.89
C VAL A 218 -1.78 -5.58 12.02
N GLY A 219 -1.80 -4.34 12.51
CA GLY A 219 -1.09 -3.19 11.98
C GLY A 219 -0.06 -2.71 13.00
N ILE A 220 1.03 -2.12 12.52
CA ILE A 220 2.15 -1.64 13.34
C ILE A 220 2.47 -0.22 12.89
N ALA A 221 2.46 0.73 13.83
CA ALA A 221 3.02 2.06 13.62
C ALA A 221 4.39 2.15 14.29
N ILE A 222 5.38 2.69 13.59
CA ILE A 222 6.73 2.97 14.12
C ILE A 222 7.05 4.43 13.81
N GLY A 223 7.23 5.26 14.84
CA GLY A 223 7.47 6.69 14.66
C GLY A 223 7.89 7.42 15.93
N ASP A 224 7.84 8.75 15.89
CA ASP A 224 8.12 9.60 17.05
C ASP A 224 7.19 9.29 18.21
N GLU A 225 7.74 9.28 19.45
CA GLU A 225 6.99 8.92 20.67
C GLU A 225 5.74 9.79 20.87
N LYS A 226 5.78 11.08 20.52
CA LYS A 226 4.63 11.98 20.71
C LYS A 226 3.49 11.64 19.74
N ILE A 227 3.84 11.31 18.50
CA ILE A 227 2.84 10.90 17.49
C ILE A 227 2.22 9.57 17.93
N ILE A 228 3.05 8.61 18.36
CA ILE A 228 2.59 7.31 18.84
C ILE A 228 1.65 7.48 20.06
N GLN A 229 1.96 8.35 21.01
CA GLN A 229 1.10 8.65 22.16
C GLN A 229 -0.26 9.23 21.75
N ILE A 230 -0.30 10.13 20.77
CA ILE A 230 -1.56 10.69 20.25
C ILE A 230 -2.42 9.58 19.66
N LEU A 231 -1.83 8.74 18.79
CA LEU A 231 -2.56 7.63 18.14
C LEU A 231 -3.04 6.59 19.16
N GLU A 232 -2.22 6.28 20.18
CA GLU A 232 -2.59 5.37 21.27
C GLU A 232 -3.76 5.90 22.08
N ALA A 233 -3.79 7.20 22.40
CA ALA A 233 -4.87 7.83 23.12
C ALA A 233 -6.22 7.70 22.35
N PHE A 234 -6.20 7.91 21.04
CA PHE A 234 -7.38 7.70 20.19
C PHE A 234 -7.78 6.22 20.13
N GLN A 235 -6.81 5.31 19.95
CA GLN A 235 -7.07 3.87 19.91
C GLN A 235 -7.69 3.36 21.20
N THR A 236 -7.21 3.81 22.35
CA THR A 236 -7.73 3.39 23.65
C THR A 236 -9.23 3.66 23.77
N ASN A 237 -9.70 4.81 23.25
CA ASN A 237 -11.12 5.15 23.24
C ASN A 237 -11.92 4.37 22.18
N LEU A 238 -11.27 3.92 21.12
CA LEU A 238 -11.94 3.21 20.02
C LEU A 238 -12.11 1.71 20.30
N CYS A 239 -11.07 1.05 20.81
CA CYS A 239 -11.06 -0.41 20.97
C CYS A 239 -10.31 -0.94 22.21
N ILE A 240 -9.95 -0.07 23.16
CA ILE A 240 -9.15 -0.39 24.36
C ILE A 240 -7.75 -0.87 23.99
N HIS A 241 -7.65 -2.03 23.32
CA HIS A 241 -6.41 -2.59 22.75
C HIS A 241 -6.71 -3.49 21.55
N SER A 242 -5.71 -3.73 20.71
CA SER A 242 -5.79 -4.68 19.60
C SER A 242 -5.77 -6.13 20.09
N SER A 243 -6.34 -7.08 19.32
CA SER A 243 -6.24 -8.51 19.62
C SER A 243 -4.78 -8.94 19.83
N ARG A 244 -4.54 -9.66 20.92
CA ARG A 244 -3.19 -10.11 21.30
C ARG A 244 -2.79 -11.42 20.64
N TYR A 245 -3.75 -12.21 20.17
CA TYR A 245 -3.48 -13.53 19.59
C TYR A 245 -2.60 -13.43 18.35
N GLY A 246 -3.01 -12.64 17.36
CA GLY A 246 -2.20 -12.39 16.15
C GLY A 246 -0.83 -11.79 16.45
N GLN A 247 -0.74 -10.94 17.47
CA GLN A 247 0.52 -10.36 17.93
C GLN A 247 1.46 -11.41 18.52
N ALA A 248 0.94 -12.32 19.35
CA ALA A 248 1.73 -13.36 20.01
C ALA A 248 2.31 -14.38 19.03
N ILE A 249 1.54 -14.81 18.02
CA ILE A 249 2.07 -15.69 16.97
C ILE A 249 3.07 -14.96 16.07
N ALA A 250 2.84 -13.69 15.78
CA ALA A 250 3.76 -12.89 14.97
C ALA A 250 5.09 -12.60 15.70
N ALA A 251 5.06 -12.39 17.01
CA ALA A 251 6.28 -12.25 17.82
C ALA A 251 7.23 -13.43 17.66
N ARG A 252 6.70 -14.66 17.60
CA ARG A 252 7.46 -15.89 17.39
C ARG A 252 8.13 -15.91 16.01
N ALA A 253 7.35 -15.59 14.99
CA ALA A 253 7.83 -15.57 13.61
C ALA A 253 8.92 -14.50 13.36
N ILE A 254 8.83 -13.35 14.06
CA ILE A 254 9.84 -12.28 13.97
C ILE A 254 11.10 -12.68 14.74
N ARG A 255 10.97 -13.12 16.01
CA ARG A 255 12.12 -13.50 16.85
C ARG A 255 12.95 -14.62 16.26
N SER A 256 12.33 -15.58 15.58
CA SER A 256 13.03 -16.64 14.89
C SER A 256 13.66 -16.21 13.56
N GLY A 257 13.35 -15.01 13.06
CA GLY A 257 13.73 -14.55 11.72
C GLY A 257 12.96 -15.23 10.58
N ALA A 258 12.07 -16.17 10.88
CA ALA A 258 11.38 -16.97 9.88
C ALA A 258 10.45 -16.12 9.00
N LEU A 259 9.81 -15.08 9.56
CA LEU A 259 8.92 -14.20 8.80
C LEU A 259 9.67 -13.44 7.72
N ALA A 260 10.82 -12.84 8.04
CA ALA A 260 11.63 -12.11 7.07
C ALA A 260 12.24 -13.06 6.03
N ASN A 261 12.70 -14.24 6.46
CA ASN A 261 13.24 -15.24 5.54
C ASN A 261 12.20 -15.69 4.52
N ILE A 262 10.98 -16.03 4.94
CA ILE A 262 9.89 -16.45 4.05
C ILE A 262 9.43 -15.33 3.13
N ALA A 263 9.46 -14.08 3.61
CA ALA A 263 9.16 -12.92 2.80
C ALA A 263 10.13 -12.79 1.60
N GLU A 264 11.42 -12.98 1.84
CA GLU A 264 12.47 -12.87 0.82
C GLU A 264 12.56 -14.08 -0.10
N THR A 265 12.42 -15.29 0.44
CA THR A 265 12.71 -16.53 -0.30
C THR A 265 11.46 -17.15 -0.96
N VAL A 266 10.26 -16.80 -0.49
CA VAL A 266 9.00 -17.38 -0.99
C VAL A 266 8.06 -16.31 -1.53
N ILE A 267 7.71 -15.30 -0.71
CA ILE A 267 6.64 -14.35 -1.06
C ILE A 267 7.09 -13.45 -2.21
N ARG A 268 8.25 -12.79 -2.11
CA ARG A 268 8.77 -11.89 -3.15
C ARG A 268 8.97 -12.60 -4.49
N PRO A 269 9.71 -13.71 -4.59
CA PRO A 269 9.93 -14.40 -5.87
C PRO A 269 8.63 -14.85 -6.53
N HIS A 270 7.66 -15.32 -5.75
CA HIS A 270 6.36 -15.76 -6.25
C HIS A 270 5.60 -14.63 -6.98
N TYR A 271 5.54 -13.42 -6.41
CA TYR A 271 4.83 -12.32 -7.05
C TYR A 271 5.63 -11.65 -8.15
N GLN A 272 6.96 -11.64 -8.02
CA GLN A 272 7.85 -11.15 -9.08
C GLN A 272 7.75 -12.00 -10.35
N SER A 273 7.71 -13.34 -10.21
CA SER A 273 7.47 -14.26 -11.34
C SER A 273 6.14 -14.00 -12.01
N LYS A 274 5.07 -13.82 -11.22
CA LYS A 274 3.73 -13.53 -11.78
C LYS A 274 3.66 -12.20 -12.52
N PHE A 275 4.38 -11.18 -12.03
CA PHE A 275 4.48 -9.91 -12.74
C PHE A 275 5.17 -10.11 -14.10
N ALA A 276 6.27 -10.84 -14.14
CA ALA A 276 6.97 -11.14 -15.39
C ALA A 276 6.10 -11.91 -16.40
N VAL A 277 5.32 -12.89 -15.94
CA VAL A 277 4.34 -13.62 -16.79
C VAL A 277 3.27 -12.68 -17.31
N LEU A 278 2.78 -11.74 -16.50
CA LEU A 278 1.80 -10.75 -16.93
C LEU A 278 2.37 -9.83 -18.00
N GLU A 279 3.56 -9.27 -17.79
CA GLU A 279 4.23 -8.36 -18.71
C GLU A 279 4.53 -9.05 -20.06
N GLU A 280 5.10 -10.27 -20.03
CA GLU A 280 5.34 -11.07 -21.23
C GLU A 280 4.05 -11.37 -22.01
N THR A 281 2.97 -11.68 -21.28
CA THR A 281 1.68 -11.99 -21.90
C THR A 281 1.06 -10.77 -22.57
N LEU A 282 1.12 -9.59 -21.93
CA LEU A 282 0.67 -8.33 -22.53
C LEU A 282 1.47 -8.03 -23.80
N THR A 283 2.79 -8.05 -23.72
CA THR A 283 3.68 -7.78 -24.86
C THR A 283 3.42 -8.71 -26.05
N ARG A 284 3.10 -9.98 -25.78
CA ARG A 284 2.85 -10.99 -26.82
C ARG A 284 1.48 -10.88 -27.47
N HIS A 285 0.45 -10.46 -26.74
CA HIS A 285 -0.94 -10.58 -27.17
C HIS A 285 -1.67 -9.27 -27.42
N MET A 286 -1.17 -8.14 -26.88
CA MET A 286 -1.79 -6.85 -27.12
C MET A 286 -1.58 -6.44 -28.61
N PRO A 287 -2.62 -5.92 -29.29
CA PRO A 287 -2.49 -5.42 -30.64
C PRO A 287 -1.52 -4.24 -30.72
N GLN A 288 -0.74 -4.16 -31.80
CA GLN A 288 0.31 -3.13 -31.97
C GLN A 288 -0.25 -1.71 -32.05
N GLU A 289 -1.47 -1.57 -32.56
CA GLU A 289 -2.13 -0.28 -32.75
C GLU A 289 -2.74 0.29 -31.45
N VAL A 290 -2.85 -0.55 -30.42
CA VAL A 290 -3.41 -0.11 -29.12
C VAL A 290 -2.34 0.62 -28.31
N PRO A 291 -2.58 1.87 -27.90
CA PRO A 291 -1.63 2.65 -27.11
C PRO A 291 -1.74 2.26 -25.62
N TRP A 292 -1.21 1.11 -25.25
CA TRP A 292 -1.19 0.64 -23.88
C TRP A 292 0.16 0.86 -23.20
N ARG A 293 0.14 1.06 -21.89
CA ARG A 293 1.34 1.13 -21.04
C ARG A 293 1.11 0.41 -19.72
N LEU A 294 2.17 -0.21 -19.23
CA LEU A 294 2.23 -0.86 -17.94
C LEU A 294 3.15 -0.05 -17.01
N HIS A 295 2.67 0.25 -15.81
CA HIS A 295 3.54 0.84 -14.80
C HIS A 295 4.67 -0.13 -14.47
N ARG A 296 5.89 0.37 -14.29
CA ARG A 296 7.06 -0.45 -13.91
C ARG A 296 6.74 -1.36 -12.74
N GLY A 297 7.04 -2.64 -12.88
CA GLY A 297 6.81 -3.66 -11.86
C GLY A 297 7.84 -3.58 -10.73
N GLU A 298 7.69 -2.62 -9.85
CA GLU A 298 8.66 -2.35 -8.79
C GLU A 298 8.28 -3.00 -7.46
N GLY A 299 7.01 -3.40 -7.27
CA GLY A 299 6.57 -4.06 -6.04
C GLY A 299 5.06 -4.29 -5.94
N ALA A 300 4.62 -4.59 -4.73
CA ALA A 300 3.26 -4.97 -4.37
C ALA A 300 2.76 -6.28 -5.03
N ILE A 301 1.45 -6.48 -5.07
CA ILE A 301 0.80 -7.67 -5.62
C ILE A 301 -0.16 -7.30 -6.76
N PHE A 302 0.10 -6.19 -7.40
CA PHE A 302 -0.73 -5.63 -8.46
C PHE A 302 0.11 -5.19 -9.63
N ALA A 303 -0.53 -5.16 -10.82
CA ALA A 303 -0.05 -4.48 -12.01
C ALA A 303 -1.02 -3.36 -12.35
N TRP A 304 -0.49 -2.24 -12.84
CA TRP A 304 -1.26 -1.06 -13.20
C TRP A 304 -1.13 -0.80 -14.70
N LEU A 305 -2.23 -1.00 -15.41
CA LEU A 305 -2.33 -0.90 -16.87
C LEU A 305 -3.04 0.40 -17.25
N TRP A 306 -2.49 1.13 -18.21
CA TRP A 306 -3.04 2.33 -18.78
C TRP A 306 -3.30 2.13 -20.28
N PHE A 307 -4.52 2.44 -20.72
CA PHE A 307 -4.91 2.53 -22.10
C PHE A 307 -5.09 3.98 -22.52
N ASP A 308 -4.11 4.55 -23.24
CA ASP A 308 -4.18 5.93 -23.67
C ASP A 308 -5.33 6.11 -24.69
N ASN A 309 -6.05 7.22 -24.56
CA ASN A 309 -7.22 7.52 -25.42
C ASN A 309 -8.28 6.39 -25.46
N LEU A 310 -8.50 5.70 -24.34
CA LEU A 310 -9.57 4.70 -24.24
C LEU A 310 -10.91 5.37 -24.61
N PRO A 311 -11.66 4.84 -25.65
CA PRO A 311 -12.86 5.50 -26.19
C PRO A 311 -14.12 5.31 -25.35
N MET A 312 -13.97 4.87 -24.13
CA MET A 312 -15.04 4.67 -23.15
C MET A 312 -14.48 4.85 -21.75
N THR A 313 -15.33 4.85 -20.73
CA THR A 313 -14.87 4.89 -19.33
C THR A 313 -14.30 3.56 -18.90
N ASP A 314 -13.46 3.57 -17.86
CA ASP A 314 -12.94 2.36 -17.22
C ASP A 314 -14.06 1.41 -16.74
N TRP A 315 -15.18 1.94 -16.25
CA TRP A 315 -16.34 1.15 -15.84
C TRP A 315 -17.08 0.50 -17.02
N GLU A 316 -17.22 1.19 -18.14
CA GLU A 316 -17.83 0.62 -19.35
C GLU A 316 -16.96 -0.50 -19.91
N PHE A 317 -15.64 -0.28 -19.97
CA PHE A 317 -14.68 -1.32 -20.39
C PHE A 317 -14.71 -2.53 -19.43
N TYR A 318 -14.69 -2.30 -18.13
CA TYR A 318 -14.81 -3.35 -17.12
C TYR A 318 -16.09 -4.17 -17.29
N ASN A 319 -17.22 -3.53 -17.48
CA ASN A 319 -18.50 -4.23 -17.67
C ASN A 319 -18.52 -5.12 -18.93
N GLN A 320 -17.87 -4.69 -20.00
CA GLN A 320 -17.67 -5.52 -21.18
C GLN A 320 -16.71 -6.70 -20.89
N LEU A 321 -15.61 -6.44 -20.20
CA LEU A 321 -14.63 -7.49 -19.87
C LEU A 321 -15.22 -8.58 -18.95
N LYS A 322 -16.14 -8.23 -18.06
CA LYS A 322 -16.91 -9.20 -17.25
C LYS A 322 -17.67 -10.22 -18.09
N THR A 323 -18.12 -9.88 -19.29
CA THR A 323 -18.82 -10.84 -20.16
C THR A 323 -17.91 -11.95 -20.64
N TYR A 324 -16.58 -11.75 -20.58
CA TYR A 324 -15.57 -12.77 -20.86
C TYR A 324 -15.15 -13.55 -19.59
N GLY A 325 -15.82 -13.32 -18.45
CA GLY A 325 -15.46 -13.94 -17.17
C GLY A 325 -14.22 -13.36 -16.51
N VAL A 326 -13.75 -12.19 -16.95
CA VAL A 326 -12.54 -11.53 -16.43
C VAL A 326 -12.92 -10.34 -15.53
N ILE A 327 -12.34 -10.30 -14.34
CA ILE A 327 -12.52 -9.25 -13.36
C ILE A 327 -11.18 -8.57 -13.08
N ILE A 328 -11.08 -7.30 -13.47
CA ILE A 328 -10.02 -6.36 -13.07
C ILE A 328 -10.66 -5.20 -12.31
N VAL A 329 -9.89 -4.30 -11.75
CA VAL A 329 -10.46 -3.17 -11.01
C VAL A 329 -10.31 -1.90 -11.84
N PRO A 330 -11.43 -1.17 -12.13
CA PRO A 330 -11.38 0.15 -12.75
C PRO A 330 -10.46 1.11 -11.99
N GLY A 331 -9.79 2.00 -12.71
CA GLY A 331 -8.75 2.87 -12.14
C GLY A 331 -9.31 4.05 -11.37
N SER A 332 -10.45 4.60 -11.79
CA SER A 332 -10.99 5.84 -11.24
C SER A 332 -11.11 5.88 -9.70
N PRO A 333 -11.46 4.79 -8.98
CA PRO A 333 -11.50 4.82 -7.51
C PRO A 333 -10.15 4.94 -6.80
N PHE A 334 -9.04 4.79 -7.53
CA PHE A 334 -7.69 4.89 -6.96
C PHE A 334 -7.08 6.29 -7.03
N PHE A 335 -7.87 7.29 -7.36
CA PHE A 335 -7.45 8.68 -7.38
C PHE A 335 -8.12 9.50 -6.24
N PRO A 336 -7.96 9.07 -4.96
CA PRO A 336 -8.55 9.79 -3.83
C PRO A 336 -8.05 11.24 -3.82
N GLY A 337 -8.95 12.18 -3.52
CA GLY A 337 -8.67 13.60 -3.50
C GLY A 337 -8.62 14.30 -4.87
N LEU A 338 -8.74 13.55 -5.98
CA LEU A 338 -8.84 14.11 -7.34
C LEU A 338 -10.24 13.89 -7.97
N ASP A 339 -11.25 13.62 -7.17
CA ASP A 339 -12.60 13.29 -7.67
C ASP A 339 -13.19 14.40 -8.53
N GLY A 340 -13.00 15.66 -8.14
CA GLY A 340 -13.48 16.85 -8.86
C GLY A 340 -12.68 17.25 -10.10
N GLU A 341 -11.56 16.60 -10.37
CA GLU A 341 -10.71 16.98 -11.50
C GLU A 341 -11.11 16.26 -12.79
N ASP A 342 -11.21 17.02 -13.88
CA ASP A 342 -11.36 16.47 -15.23
C ASP A 342 -9.98 16.07 -15.79
N TRP A 343 -9.54 14.89 -15.41
CA TRP A 343 -8.30 14.28 -15.89
C TRP A 343 -8.61 12.92 -16.52
N PRO A 344 -8.61 12.80 -17.86
CA PRO A 344 -9.01 11.57 -18.56
C PRO A 344 -8.23 10.34 -18.12
N HIS A 345 -6.97 10.48 -17.78
CA HIS A 345 -6.10 9.40 -17.30
C HIS A 345 -6.71 8.55 -16.18
N LYS A 346 -7.48 9.16 -15.27
CA LYS A 346 -8.15 8.45 -14.18
C LYS A 346 -9.09 7.33 -14.69
N ARG A 347 -9.72 7.55 -15.85
CA ARG A 347 -10.70 6.64 -16.46
C ARG A 347 -10.11 5.74 -17.54
N GLN A 348 -8.78 5.75 -17.67
CA GLN A 348 -8.03 4.98 -18.67
C GLN A 348 -7.14 3.92 -18.05
N CYS A 349 -7.16 3.80 -16.72
CA CYS A 349 -6.29 2.90 -15.97
C CYS A 349 -7.05 1.75 -15.34
N PHE A 350 -6.33 0.64 -15.09
CA PHE A 350 -6.88 -0.57 -14.49
C PHE A 350 -5.87 -1.22 -13.57
N ARG A 351 -6.33 -1.70 -12.40
CA ARG A 351 -5.53 -2.55 -11.53
C ARG A 351 -5.80 -4.02 -11.80
N ILE A 352 -4.74 -4.78 -12.05
CA ILE A 352 -4.76 -6.24 -12.21
C ILE A 352 -4.14 -6.87 -10.96
N SER A 353 -4.83 -7.86 -10.36
CA SER A 353 -4.32 -8.58 -9.21
C SER A 353 -3.44 -9.76 -9.62
N LEU A 354 -2.27 -9.87 -9.00
CA LEU A 354 -1.34 -11.01 -9.17
C LEU A 354 -1.68 -12.20 -8.25
N THR A 355 -2.80 -12.16 -7.52
CA THR A 355 -3.18 -13.25 -6.61
C THR A 355 -3.79 -14.47 -7.32
N ALA A 356 -4.19 -14.33 -8.58
CA ALA A 356 -4.65 -15.43 -9.43
C ALA A 356 -3.51 -16.39 -9.80
N THR A 357 -3.81 -17.57 -10.33
CA THR A 357 -2.79 -18.47 -10.90
C THR A 357 -2.21 -17.89 -12.18
N GLU A 358 -1.01 -18.31 -12.58
CA GLU A 358 -0.39 -17.86 -13.84
C GLU A 358 -1.27 -18.21 -15.04
N GLU A 359 -1.88 -19.38 -15.08
CA GLU A 359 -2.81 -19.81 -16.12
C GLU A 359 -4.04 -18.87 -16.21
N GLN A 360 -4.60 -18.50 -15.05
CA GLN A 360 -5.71 -17.54 -14.97
C GLN A 360 -5.29 -16.15 -15.45
N ILE A 361 -4.09 -15.68 -15.09
CA ILE A 361 -3.55 -14.42 -15.56
C ILE A 361 -3.40 -14.42 -17.08
N VAL A 362 -2.75 -15.44 -17.64
CA VAL A 362 -2.56 -15.57 -19.09
C VAL A 362 -3.90 -15.62 -19.85
N THR A 363 -4.85 -16.39 -19.34
CA THR A 363 -6.19 -16.50 -19.96
C THR A 363 -6.94 -15.18 -19.93
N ALA A 364 -6.93 -14.50 -18.76
CA ALA A 364 -7.59 -13.21 -18.60
C ALA A 364 -6.99 -12.14 -19.52
N LEU A 365 -5.67 -12.10 -19.67
CA LEU A 365 -4.99 -11.12 -20.51
C LEU A 365 -5.24 -11.36 -22.02
N LYS A 366 -5.41 -12.60 -22.47
CA LYS A 366 -5.85 -12.90 -23.84
C LYS A 366 -7.25 -12.35 -24.12
N HIS A 367 -8.19 -12.51 -23.18
CA HIS A 367 -9.52 -11.92 -23.30
C HIS A 367 -9.47 -10.39 -23.27
N LEU A 368 -8.61 -9.81 -22.39
CA LEU A 368 -8.37 -8.38 -22.34
C LEU A 368 -7.89 -7.87 -23.71
N ALA A 369 -6.88 -8.50 -24.31
CA ALA A 369 -6.35 -8.12 -25.63
C ALA A 369 -7.43 -8.21 -26.72
N THR A 370 -8.25 -9.26 -26.72
CA THR A 370 -9.36 -9.43 -27.67
C THR A 370 -10.40 -8.31 -27.55
N LEU A 371 -10.76 -7.93 -26.32
CA LEU A 371 -11.71 -6.82 -26.10
C LEU A 371 -11.09 -5.50 -26.54
N THR A 372 -9.85 -5.25 -26.15
CA THR A 372 -9.14 -4.01 -26.47
C THR A 372 -9.04 -3.79 -27.98
N ASP A 373 -8.71 -4.85 -28.75
CA ASP A 373 -8.70 -4.81 -30.20
C ASP A 373 -10.06 -4.36 -30.78
N LYS A 374 -11.15 -4.96 -30.32
CA LYS A 374 -12.50 -4.57 -30.74
C LYS A 374 -12.84 -3.12 -30.42
N VAL A 375 -12.46 -2.66 -29.24
CA VAL A 375 -12.78 -1.32 -28.74
C VAL A 375 -12.05 -0.25 -29.54
N TYR A 376 -10.77 -0.44 -29.82
CA TYR A 376 -9.98 0.51 -30.61
C TYR A 376 -10.25 0.43 -32.10
N SER A 377 -10.48 -0.76 -32.67
CA SER A 377 -10.85 -0.93 -34.09
C SER A 377 -12.24 -0.38 -34.44
N ALA A 378 -13.13 -0.25 -33.47
CA ALA A 378 -14.46 0.34 -33.68
C ALA A 378 -14.43 1.89 -33.76
N GLN A 379 -13.31 2.55 -33.46
CA GLN A 379 -13.16 3.98 -33.69
C GLN A 379 -13.07 4.26 -35.20
N PRO A 380 -13.86 5.20 -35.74
CA PRO A 380 -13.59 5.71 -37.08
C PRO A 380 -12.20 6.37 -37.02
N ALA A 381 -11.35 6.05 -38.01
CA ALA A 381 -10.01 6.61 -38.12
C ALA A 381 -10.08 8.11 -37.88
N MET A 382 -9.49 8.60 -36.78
CA MET A 382 -9.35 10.04 -36.56
C MET A 382 -8.51 10.56 -37.73
N ALA A 383 -9.15 11.32 -38.64
CA ALA A 383 -8.46 11.98 -39.72
C ALA A 383 -7.31 12.79 -39.13
N ALA A 384 -6.09 12.46 -39.53
CA ALA A 384 -4.90 13.23 -39.19
C ALA A 384 -5.15 14.67 -39.72
N VAL A 385 -5.27 15.61 -38.79
CA VAL A 385 -5.29 17.06 -39.10
C VAL A 385 -3.88 17.59 -38.89
#